data_d128b950d84a48d36c3fca1eb0fe7db3
#
_entry.id   d128b950d84a48d36c3fca1eb0fe7db3
#
_cell.length_a   1.000
_cell.length_b   1.000
_cell.length_c   1.000
_cell.angle_alpha   90.00
_cell.angle_beta   90.00
_cell.angle_gamma   90.00
#
_symmetry.space_group_name_H-M   'P 1'
#
loop_
_entity.id
_entity.type
_entity.pdbx_description
1 polymer ?
#
loop_
_entity_poly.entity_id
_entity_poly.type
_entity_poly.pdbx_seq_one_letter_code
_entity_poly.pdbx_strand_id
1 'polypeptide(L)'
;MTPDQIALANLEIAKLQLWVTGLAIFLGPLAGVIFTFWFQSRKDRSAEKHRLFLTLMGNRKAWVISQQMAEALNTIDVVFSDNLTVVGLWHKYYALLSQPPGEERNHTWIELLTAMAADLRYSNLKQTDLDKFYTPQSHADQLDFQREVQTEWLRVLKNTERFVLEKKIDL
;
A
#
# COMPACT_ATOMS: atom_id res chain seq x y z
N MET A 1 2.12 -27.56 -66.98
CA MET A 1 2.13 -26.15 -66.62
C MET A 1 2.94 -25.41 -67.64
N THR A 2 2.40 -24.41 -68.26
CA THR A 2 3.13 -23.55 -69.21
C THR A 2 4.02 -22.56 -68.43
N PRO A 3 5.12 -22.09 -69.03
CA PRO A 3 6.04 -21.10 -68.36
C PRO A 3 5.26 -19.88 -67.81
N ASP A 4 4.25 -19.42 -68.54
CA ASP A 4 3.41 -18.27 -68.14
C ASP A 4 2.58 -18.53 -66.88
N GLN A 5 2.10 -19.74 -66.68
CA GLN A 5 1.34 -20.13 -65.46
C GLN A 5 2.26 -20.14 -64.23
N ILE A 6 3.52 -20.52 -64.39
CA ILE A 6 4.50 -20.50 -63.30
C ILE A 6 4.88 -19.06 -62.97
N ALA A 7 5.03 -18.18 -63.97
CA ALA A 7 5.30 -16.76 -63.74
C ALA A 7 4.18 -16.05 -63.00
N LEU A 8 2.93 -16.28 -63.35
CA LEU A 8 1.74 -15.74 -62.67
C LEU A 8 1.64 -16.22 -61.21
N ALA A 9 1.86 -17.52 -60.98
CA ALA A 9 1.84 -18.07 -59.61
C ALA A 9 2.93 -17.47 -58.73
N ASN A 10 4.14 -17.27 -59.26
CA ASN A 10 5.24 -16.62 -58.55
C ASN A 10 4.95 -15.15 -58.22
N LEU A 11 4.28 -14.41 -59.10
CA LEU A 11 3.84 -13.04 -58.89
C LEU A 11 2.80 -12.92 -57.74
N GLU A 12 1.87 -13.84 -57.69
CA GLU A 12 0.87 -13.91 -56.63
C GLU A 12 1.50 -14.23 -55.27
N ILE A 13 2.43 -15.18 -55.23
CA ILE A 13 3.19 -15.51 -54.03
C ILE A 13 4.02 -14.31 -53.57
N ALA A 14 4.68 -13.60 -54.47
CA ALA A 14 5.47 -12.41 -54.15
C ALA A 14 4.61 -11.27 -53.54
N LYS A 15 3.42 -11.03 -54.10
CA LYS A 15 2.44 -10.08 -53.55
C LYS A 15 2.01 -10.46 -52.13
N LEU A 16 1.71 -11.72 -51.91
CA LEU A 16 1.26 -12.25 -50.63
C LEU A 16 2.40 -12.12 -49.56
N GLN A 17 3.63 -12.44 -49.96
CA GLN A 17 4.81 -12.23 -49.10
C GLN A 17 5.03 -10.76 -48.72
N LEU A 18 4.81 -9.84 -49.67
CA LEU A 18 4.95 -8.39 -49.41
C LEU A 18 3.92 -7.90 -48.42
N TRP A 19 2.66 -8.36 -48.52
CA TRP A 19 1.60 -8.03 -47.57
C TRP A 19 1.87 -8.62 -46.18
N VAL A 20 2.25 -9.90 -46.10
CA VAL A 20 2.58 -10.55 -44.82
C VAL A 20 3.76 -9.90 -44.14
N THR A 21 4.82 -9.58 -44.88
CA THR A 21 6.00 -8.90 -44.35
C THR A 21 5.67 -7.48 -43.91
N GLY A 22 4.91 -6.73 -44.69
CA GLY A 22 4.43 -5.41 -44.32
C GLY A 22 3.62 -5.41 -43.04
N LEU A 23 2.65 -6.30 -42.90
CA LEU A 23 1.87 -6.48 -41.68
C LEU A 23 2.73 -6.89 -40.50
N ALA A 24 3.66 -7.81 -40.68
CA ALA A 24 4.56 -8.26 -39.61
C ALA A 24 5.45 -7.12 -39.04
N ILE A 25 5.94 -6.24 -39.94
CA ILE A 25 6.78 -5.09 -39.55
C ILE A 25 5.99 -4.09 -38.68
N PHE A 26 4.70 -3.89 -38.94
CA PHE A 26 3.87 -2.97 -38.15
C PHE A 26 3.24 -3.62 -36.91
N LEU A 27 2.72 -4.83 -37.03
CA LEU A 27 2.03 -5.52 -35.92
C LEU A 27 2.99 -6.01 -34.84
N GLY A 28 4.23 -6.42 -35.22
CA GLY A 28 5.21 -6.91 -34.27
C GLY A 28 5.58 -5.88 -33.19
N PRO A 29 6.08 -4.70 -33.57
CA PRO A 29 6.37 -3.63 -32.60
C PRO A 29 5.16 -3.15 -31.80
N LEU A 30 3.99 -3.04 -32.45
CA LEU A 30 2.76 -2.61 -31.79
C LEU A 30 2.33 -3.61 -30.72
N ALA A 31 2.35 -4.90 -31.02
CA ALA A 31 2.04 -5.95 -30.05
C ALA A 31 3.05 -5.95 -28.88
N GLY A 32 4.34 -5.73 -29.15
CA GLY A 32 5.38 -5.60 -28.15
C GLY A 32 5.15 -4.43 -27.21
N VAL A 33 4.77 -3.27 -27.74
CA VAL A 33 4.45 -2.07 -26.95
C VAL A 33 3.24 -2.30 -26.08
N ILE A 34 2.14 -2.83 -26.63
CA ILE A 34 0.91 -3.12 -25.86
C ILE A 34 1.20 -4.13 -24.74
N PHE A 35 1.96 -5.18 -25.03
CA PHE A 35 2.35 -6.19 -24.04
C PHE A 35 3.19 -5.58 -22.93
N THR A 36 4.15 -4.70 -23.27
CA THR A 36 5.02 -4.02 -22.32
C THR A 36 4.21 -3.12 -21.39
N PHE A 37 3.30 -2.29 -21.93
CA PHE A 37 2.43 -1.42 -21.12
C PHE A 37 1.53 -2.22 -20.18
N TRP A 38 0.93 -3.31 -20.68
CA TRP A 38 0.07 -4.15 -19.86
C TRP A 38 0.85 -4.84 -18.72
N PHE A 39 2.04 -5.35 -19.01
CA PHE A 39 2.90 -5.98 -18.02
C PHE A 39 3.41 -4.97 -16.99
N GLN A 40 3.82 -3.78 -17.44
CA GLN A 40 4.31 -2.71 -16.57
C GLN A 40 3.21 -2.20 -15.63
N SER A 41 2.01 -1.96 -16.15
CA SER A 41 0.86 -1.54 -15.34
C SER A 41 0.49 -2.54 -14.24
N ARG A 42 0.57 -3.84 -14.52
CA ARG A 42 0.37 -4.88 -13.50
C ARG A 42 1.47 -4.91 -12.45
N LYS A 43 2.71 -4.72 -12.87
CA LYS A 43 3.87 -4.68 -11.97
C LYS A 43 3.80 -3.48 -11.04
N ASP A 44 3.45 -2.32 -11.56
CA ASP A 44 3.34 -1.07 -10.79
C ASP A 44 2.26 -1.18 -9.72
N ARG A 45 1.07 -1.68 -10.06
CA ARG A 45 -0.01 -1.93 -9.09
C ARG A 45 0.41 -2.91 -7.99
N SER A 46 1.11 -3.99 -8.34
CA SER A 46 1.63 -4.93 -7.35
C SER A 46 2.67 -4.27 -6.43
N ALA A 47 3.53 -3.43 -6.97
CA ALA A 47 4.54 -2.71 -6.19
C ALA A 47 3.90 -1.72 -5.19
N GLU A 48 2.84 -1.01 -5.59
CA GLU A 48 2.08 -0.13 -4.70
C GLU A 48 1.42 -0.90 -3.57
N LYS A 49 0.77 -2.04 -3.85
CA LYS A 49 0.19 -2.92 -2.84
C LYS A 49 1.26 -3.39 -1.83
N HIS A 50 2.43 -3.81 -2.30
CA HIS A 50 3.53 -4.22 -1.44
C HIS A 50 4.02 -3.08 -0.56
N ARG A 51 4.23 -1.89 -1.13
CA ARG A 51 4.68 -0.71 -0.40
C ARG A 51 3.70 -0.33 0.71
N LEU A 52 2.40 -0.29 0.39
CA LEU A 52 1.35 0.01 1.35
C LEU A 52 1.32 -1.03 2.48
N PHE A 53 1.32 -2.32 2.14
CA PHE A 53 1.34 -3.40 3.11
C PHE A 53 2.55 -3.32 4.03
N LEU A 54 3.76 -3.11 3.50
CA LEU A 54 4.98 -2.99 4.31
C LEU A 54 4.94 -1.77 5.24
N THR A 55 4.37 -0.64 4.79
CA THR A 55 4.16 0.55 5.62
C THR A 55 3.25 0.23 6.81
N LEU A 56 2.11 -0.42 6.57
CA LEU A 56 1.17 -0.82 7.62
C LEU A 56 1.77 -1.88 8.54
N MET A 57 2.47 -2.88 7.99
CA MET A 57 3.17 -3.90 8.75
C MET A 57 4.24 -3.35 9.68
N GLY A 58 5.06 -2.40 9.18
CA GLY A 58 6.08 -1.75 9.98
C GLY A 58 5.51 -0.95 11.16
N ASN A 59 4.33 -0.38 10.99
CA ASN A 59 3.66 0.46 11.99
C ASN A 59 2.55 -0.26 12.76
N ARG A 60 2.39 -1.58 12.61
CA ARG A 60 1.19 -2.32 13.10
C ARG A 60 0.94 -2.23 14.61
N LYS A 61 1.97 -1.98 15.42
CA LYS A 61 1.88 -1.79 16.87
C LYS A 61 2.35 -0.40 17.32
N ALA A 62 2.38 0.57 16.39
CA ALA A 62 2.74 1.93 16.74
C ALA A 62 1.68 2.53 17.69
N TRP A 63 2.15 3.08 18.80
CA TRP A 63 1.28 3.75 19.77
C TRP A 63 0.61 5.01 19.20
N VAL A 64 1.34 5.73 18.35
CA VAL A 64 0.87 6.93 17.66
C VAL A 64 0.83 6.65 16.16
N ILE A 65 -0.30 6.93 15.54
CA ILE A 65 -0.43 6.83 14.09
C ILE A 65 0.43 7.95 13.47
N SER A 66 1.51 7.57 12.77
CA SER A 66 2.32 8.51 12.01
C SER A 66 1.55 9.04 10.80
N GLN A 67 1.94 10.20 10.27
CA GLN A 67 1.35 10.72 9.03
C GLN A 67 1.44 9.71 7.89
N GLN A 68 2.58 9.05 7.74
CA GLN A 68 2.79 8.01 6.72
C GLN A 68 1.83 6.83 6.87
N MET A 69 1.53 6.41 8.10
CA MET A 69 0.54 5.35 8.36
C MET A 69 -0.88 5.82 8.04
N ALA A 70 -1.23 7.07 8.38
CA ALA A 70 -2.53 7.65 8.05
C ALA A 70 -2.74 7.75 6.54
N GLU A 71 -1.72 8.20 5.79
CA GLU A 71 -1.75 8.23 4.32
C GLU A 71 -1.93 6.83 3.73
N ALA A 72 -1.20 5.84 4.25
CA ALA A 72 -1.34 4.44 3.81
C ALA A 72 -2.75 3.90 4.08
N LEU A 73 -3.34 4.17 5.25
CA LEU A 73 -4.71 3.77 5.57
C LEU A 73 -5.72 4.38 4.61
N ASN A 74 -5.58 5.67 4.28
CA ASN A 74 -6.49 6.39 3.38
C ASN A 74 -6.41 5.92 1.92
N THR A 75 -5.36 5.21 1.53
CA THR A 75 -5.18 4.73 0.16
C THR A 75 -5.59 3.27 -0.05
N ILE A 76 -6.01 2.56 1.00
CA ILE A 76 -6.38 1.13 0.93
C ILE A 76 -7.46 0.87 -0.12
N ASP A 77 -8.54 1.67 -0.12
CA ASP A 77 -9.67 1.51 -1.04
C ASP A 77 -9.26 1.63 -2.51
N VAL A 78 -8.27 2.47 -2.80
CA VAL A 78 -7.77 2.69 -4.16
C VAL A 78 -6.81 1.57 -4.56
N VAL A 79 -5.84 1.27 -3.71
CA VAL A 79 -4.75 0.32 -4.01
C VAL A 79 -5.25 -1.12 -4.03
N PHE A 80 -6.18 -1.49 -3.15
CA PHE A 80 -6.79 -2.82 -3.05
C PHE A 80 -8.21 -2.88 -3.62
N SER A 81 -8.59 -1.95 -4.50
CA SER A 81 -9.93 -1.88 -5.11
C SER A 81 -10.38 -3.15 -5.82
N ASP A 82 -9.44 -4.00 -6.24
CA ASP A 82 -9.68 -5.29 -6.87
C ASP A 82 -9.88 -6.45 -5.87
N ASN A 83 -9.70 -6.22 -4.56
CA ASN A 83 -9.89 -7.22 -3.51
C ASN A 83 -10.96 -6.80 -2.50
N LEU A 84 -12.20 -7.24 -2.74
CA LEU A 84 -13.35 -6.90 -1.91
C LEU A 84 -13.22 -7.35 -0.44
N THR A 85 -12.45 -8.40 -0.16
CA THR A 85 -12.19 -8.86 1.20
C THR A 85 -11.35 -7.85 1.97
N VAL A 86 -10.28 -7.35 1.35
CA VAL A 86 -9.42 -6.31 1.97
C VAL A 86 -10.21 -5.02 2.20
N VAL A 87 -10.95 -4.57 1.17
CA VAL A 87 -11.78 -3.35 1.27
C VAL A 87 -12.84 -3.49 2.35
N GLY A 88 -13.54 -4.64 2.43
CA GLY A 88 -14.55 -4.89 3.46
C GLY A 88 -13.98 -4.89 4.88
N LEU A 89 -12.83 -5.51 5.09
CA LEU A 89 -12.13 -5.50 6.38
C LEU A 89 -11.62 -4.10 6.74
N TRP A 90 -11.17 -3.33 5.77
CA TRP A 90 -10.80 -1.93 5.99
C TRP A 90 -11.99 -1.09 6.46
N HIS A 91 -13.13 -1.19 5.79
CA HIS A 91 -14.34 -0.46 6.21
C HIS A 91 -14.81 -0.88 7.61
N LYS A 92 -14.76 -2.19 7.94
CA LYS A 92 -15.03 -2.68 9.28
C LYS A 92 -14.06 -2.08 10.30
N TYR A 93 -12.76 -2.11 10.03
CA TYR A 93 -11.74 -1.52 10.90
C TYR A 93 -11.94 -0.02 11.06
N TYR A 94 -12.22 0.70 9.98
CA TYR A 94 -12.49 2.14 10.01
C TYR A 94 -13.68 2.49 10.91
N ALA A 95 -14.77 1.74 10.85
CA ALA A 95 -15.92 1.93 11.73
C ALA A 95 -15.57 1.74 13.22
N LEU A 96 -14.60 0.87 13.54
CA LEU A 96 -14.14 0.64 14.91
C LEU A 96 -13.17 1.73 15.42
N LEU A 97 -12.62 2.59 14.55
CA LEU A 97 -11.72 3.67 14.97
C LEU A 97 -12.41 4.75 15.82
N SER A 98 -13.72 4.93 15.65
CA SER A 98 -14.54 5.84 16.47
C SER A 98 -14.85 5.30 17.87
N GLN A 99 -14.57 4.03 18.14
CA GLN A 99 -14.80 3.36 19.41
C GLN A 99 -13.51 3.31 20.26
N PRO A 100 -13.61 3.12 21.58
CA PRO A 100 -12.43 2.88 22.41
C PRO A 100 -11.61 1.68 21.91
N PRO A 101 -10.28 1.70 22.10
CA PRO A 101 -9.45 0.54 21.78
C PRO A 101 -9.94 -0.72 22.48
N GLY A 102 -10.12 -1.82 21.73
CA GLY A 102 -10.60 -3.09 22.23
C GLY A 102 -10.09 -4.27 21.41
N GLU A 103 -10.42 -5.48 21.88
CA GLU A 103 -9.98 -6.73 21.23
C GLU A 103 -10.51 -6.86 19.80
N GLU A 104 -11.76 -6.46 19.56
CA GLU A 104 -12.38 -6.53 18.24
C GLU A 104 -11.63 -5.67 17.22
N ARG A 105 -11.23 -4.44 17.62
CA ARG A 105 -10.44 -3.57 16.75
C ARG A 105 -9.07 -4.19 16.42
N ASN A 106 -8.40 -4.76 17.43
CA ASN A 106 -7.12 -5.42 17.24
C ASN A 106 -7.25 -6.65 16.34
N HIS A 107 -8.29 -7.47 16.57
CA HIS A 107 -8.57 -8.65 15.75
C HIS A 107 -8.84 -8.28 14.30
N THR A 108 -9.74 -7.31 14.06
CA THR A 108 -10.05 -6.83 12.71
C THR A 108 -8.82 -6.23 12.00
N TRP A 109 -7.94 -5.57 12.75
CA TRP A 109 -6.67 -5.06 12.22
C TRP A 109 -5.75 -6.19 11.74
N ILE A 110 -5.61 -7.25 12.54
CA ILE A 110 -4.79 -8.40 12.16
C ILE A 110 -5.42 -9.18 10.99
N GLU A 111 -6.76 -9.31 10.95
CA GLU A 111 -7.47 -9.89 9.81
C GLU A 111 -7.21 -9.10 8.52
N LEU A 112 -7.27 -7.76 8.56
CA LEU A 112 -6.99 -6.89 7.43
C LEU A 112 -5.56 -7.12 6.90
N LEU A 113 -4.56 -7.11 7.77
CA LEU A 113 -3.18 -7.37 7.38
C LEU A 113 -2.99 -8.78 6.82
N THR A 114 -3.68 -9.77 7.37
CA THR A 114 -3.66 -11.15 6.88
C THR A 114 -4.26 -11.25 5.48
N ALA A 115 -5.38 -10.57 5.24
CA ALA A 115 -6.02 -10.55 3.92
C ALA A 115 -5.14 -9.85 2.86
N MET A 116 -4.48 -8.74 3.23
CA MET A 116 -3.50 -8.08 2.36
C MET A 116 -2.31 -8.99 2.05
N ALA A 117 -1.77 -9.69 3.05
CA ALA A 117 -0.67 -10.64 2.87
C ALA A 117 -1.05 -11.78 1.92
N ALA A 118 -2.28 -12.29 2.04
CA ALA A 118 -2.79 -13.34 1.15
C ALA A 118 -2.91 -12.85 -0.31
N ASP A 119 -3.41 -11.63 -0.54
CA ASP A 119 -3.48 -11.00 -1.87
C ASP A 119 -2.09 -10.86 -2.50
N LEU A 120 -1.10 -10.52 -1.69
CA LEU A 120 0.31 -10.37 -2.08
C LEU A 120 1.09 -11.70 -2.15
N ARG A 121 0.40 -12.83 -1.94
CA ARG A 121 0.96 -14.19 -1.97
C ARG A 121 2.03 -14.47 -0.90
N TYR A 122 1.97 -13.81 0.23
CA TYR A 122 2.77 -14.16 1.41
C TYR A 122 2.18 -15.39 2.12
N SER A 123 2.23 -16.55 1.47
CA SER A 123 1.61 -17.81 1.93
C SER A 123 2.13 -18.33 3.27
N ASN A 124 3.33 -17.93 3.70
CA ASN A 124 3.96 -18.37 4.93
C ASN A 124 3.73 -17.44 6.13
N LEU A 125 3.05 -16.30 5.91
CA LEU A 125 2.81 -15.34 6.98
C LEU A 125 1.55 -15.75 7.76
N LYS A 126 1.76 -16.28 8.97
CA LYS A 126 0.67 -16.67 9.87
C LYS A 126 0.22 -15.47 10.71
N GLN A 127 -1.04 -15.48 11.13
CA GLN A 127 -1.59 -14.48 12.03
C GLN A 127 -0.76 -14.31 13.32
N THR A 128 -0.23 -15.41 13.86
CA THR A 128 0.68 -15.41 15.01
C THR A 128 2.01 -14.68 14.76
N ASP A 129 2.46 -14.61 13.51
CA ASP A 129 3.69 -13.90 13.14
C ASP A 129 3.44 -12.39 13.02
N LEU A 130 2.22 -12.02 12.65
CA LEU A 130 1.77 -10.62 12.65
C LEU A 130 1.70 -10.03 14.07
N ASP A 131 1.48 -10.87 15.09
CA ASP A 131 1.46 -10.47 16.50
C ASP A 131 2.86 -10.25 17.08
N LYS A 132 3.89 -10.89 16.53
CA LYS A 132 5.28 -10.70 16.96
C LYS A 132 5.77 -9.33 16.48
N PHE A 133 6.24 -8.53 17.42
CA PHE A 133 6.79 -7.20 17.12
C PHE A 133 8.08 -6.99 17.89
N TYR A 134 9.11 -6.53 17.20
CA TYR A 134 10.36 -6.14 17.82
C TYR A 134 10.39 -4.63 17.99
N THR A 135 10.50 -4.18 19.25
CA THR A 135 10.78 -2.79 19.59
C THR A 135 12.14 -2.76 20.30
N PRO A 136 13.13 -2.05 19.77
CA PRO A 136 14.38 -1.82 20.50
C PRO A 136 14.08 -1.14 21.85
N GLN A 137 14.71 -1.59 22.93
CA GLN A 137 14.50 -1.04 24.26
C GLN A 137 14.83 0.46 24.29
N SER A 138 15.87 0.88 23.58
CA SER A 138 16.23 2.30 23.43
C SER A 138 15.11 3.17 22.82
N HIS A 139 14.26 2.59 21.96
CA HIS A 139 13.12 3.32 21.37
C HIS A 139 11.98 3.46 22.38
N ALA A 140 11.73 2.42 23.17
CA ALA A 140 10.74 2.48 24.25
C ALA A 140 11.17 3.51 25.31
N ASP A 141 12.41 3.46 25.75
CA ASP A 141 12.99 4.40 26.71
C ASP A 141 12.93 5.86 26.21
N GLN A 142 13.19 6.08 24.92
CA GLN A 142 13.09 7.41 24.29
C GLN A 142 11.65 7.95 24.25
N LEU A 143 10.69 7.10 23.95
CA LEU A 143 9.26 7.47 23.95
C LEU A 143 8.77 7.79 25.36
N ASP A 144 9.21 7.03 26.36
CA ASP A 144 8.85 7.27 27.77
C ASP A 144 9.49 8.57 28.28
N PHE A 145 10.75 8.81 27.95
CA PHE A 145 11.41 10.08 28.23
C PHE A 145 10.69 11.28 27.58
N GLN A 146 10.31 11.16 26.31
CA GLN A 146 9.55 12.23 25.65
C GLN A 146 8.20 12.51 26.32
N ARG A 147 7.48 11.47 26.75
CA ARG A 147 6.21 11.63 27.50
C ARG A 147 6.45 12.32 28.85
N GLU A 148 7.48 11.92 29.56
CA GLU A 148 7.84 12.53 30.84
C GLU A 148 8.16 14.01 30.68
N VAL A 149 8.99 14.36 29.69
CA VAL A 149 9.31 15.74 29.35
C VAL A 149 8.06 16.54 29.01
N GLN A 150 7.18 16.01 28.15
CA GLN A 150 5.94 16.69 27.79
C GLN A 150 5.03 16.90 28.99
N THR A 151 4.92 15.93 29.88
CA THR A 151 4.10 16.01 31.10
C THR A 151 4.63 17.09 32.05
N GLU A 152 5.94 17.11 32.26
CA GLU A 152 6.58 18.13 33.10
C GLU A 152 6.49 19.55 32.49
N TRP A 153 6.64 19.67 31.18
CA TRP A 153 6.41 20.94 30.49
C TRP A 153 4.98 21.45 30.66
N LEU A 154 3.99 20.60 30.51
CA LEU A 154 2.58 20.97 30.73
C LEU A 154 2.34 21.36 32.17
N ARG A 155 2.99 20.72 33.14
CA ARG A 155 2.91 21.06 34.57
C ARG A 155 3.51 22.43 34.84
N VAL A 156 4.69 22.72 34.27
CA VAL A 156 5.35 24.01 34.40
C VAL A 156 4.49 25.13 33.80
N LEU A 157 3.97 24.94 32.58
CA LEU A 157 3.12 25.93 31.94
C LEU A 157 1.85 26.23 32.72
N LYS A 158 1.15 25.22 33.23
CA LYS A 158 -0.05 25.41 34.09
C LYS A 158 0.25 26.14 35.38
N ASN A 159 1.38 25.85 36.02
CA ASN A 159 1.80 26.55 37.22
C ASN A 159 2.21 28.01 36.95
N THR A 160 2.85 28.26 35.81
CA THR A 160 3.23 29.63 35.39
C THR A 160 2.00 30.48 35.10
N GLU A 161 0.98 29.91 34.44
CA GLU A 161 -0.29 30.59 34.18
C GLU A 161 -1.02 30.95 35.48
N ARG A 162 -1.02 30.04 36.46
CA ARG A 162 -1.59 30.28 37.79
C ARG A 162 -0.85 31.42 38.54
N PHE A 163 0.45 31.44 38.47
CA PHE A 163 1.27 32.49 39.06
C PHE A 163 1.01 33.88 38.45
N VAL A 164 0.81 33.95 37.12
CA VAL A 164 0.50 35.18 36.42
C VAL A 164 -0.89 35.70 36.78
N LEU A 165 -1.86 34.82 36.95
CA LEU A 165 -3.23 35.17 37.32
C LEU A 165 -3.33 35.63 38.77
N GLU A 166 -2.66 34.98 39.72
CA GLU A 166 -2.60 35.41 41.14
C GLU A 166 -1.99 36.79 41.24
N LYS A 167 -0.90 37.09 40.56
CA LYS A 167 -0.23 38.42 40.58
C LYS A 167 -1.10 39.52 39.94
N LYS A 168 -2.08 39.19 39.12
CA LYS A 168 -2.98 40.17 38.48
C LYS A 168 -4.18 40.52 39.36
N ILE A 169 -4.46 39.74 40.40
CA ILE A 169 -5.55 39.95 41.36
C ILE A 169 -5.08 40.82 42.51
N ASP A 170 -3.75 40.84 42.80
CA ASP A 170 -3.12 41.62 43.87
C ASP A 170 -2.70 43.04 43.46
N LEU A 171 -3.07 43.52 42.26
CA LEU A 171 -2.85 44.85 41.72
C LEU A 171 -4.19 45.58 41.48
#